data_b85883f1298a5d93a03d6de1fb2bdffc
#
_entry.id   b85883f1298a5d93a03d6de1fb2bdffc
#
_cell.length_a   1.000
_cell.length_b   1.000
_cell.length_c   1.000
_cell.angle_alpha   90.00
_cell.angle_beta   90.00
_cell.angle_gamma   90.00
#
_symmetry.space_group_name_H-M   'P 1'
#
loop_
_entity.id
_entity.type
_entity.pdbx_description
1 polymer ?
#
loop_
_entity_poly.entity_id
_entity_poly.type
_entity_poly.pdbx_seq_one_letter_code
_entity_poly.pdbx_strand_id
1 'polypeptide(L)'
;MKLVTFSVSTQVGEVVRIGALHRDFVVDLCAAFGWHLCERGVYAAPELANDIIPADMVQFLSRWPMAREAAETAFSFARNKGTQALSPSGAKIFYGPGECRLLAPLRPRRIKDYLVYEEHKKQAIKQKGLDLPDLWYRMPTYTNRNHLGLAGPGDDIAWPSYTEKLDFEFELALVMARGGRDIEASDAMEFVAGITIYNDWSARDVQADEARIGAGPGKSKDFDQGNVLGPCIVTLDEIDPSNVEMILRVDGEEWARGHTRGMKFSWQQIIENASSGETIFPGDVFASGTMDRGCCLELGRWIEPGMRIEMEAKGIGILSNRIVGSRPA
;
A
#
# COMPACT_ATOMS: atom_id res chain seq x y z
N MET A 1 5.69 11.96 7.08
CA MET A 1 5.01 12.52 5.89
C MET A 1 4.08 11.48 5.29
N LYS A 2 2.92 11.88 4.71
CA LYS A 2 1.96 10.97 4.01
C LYS A 2 2.14 11.12 2.50
N LEU A 3 3.00 10.30 1.90
CA LEU A 3 3.32 10.32 0.47
C LEU A 3 2.20 9.70 -0.35
N VAL A 4 1.84 10.31 -1.47
CA VAL A 4 0.82 9.85 -2.40
C VAL A 4 1.31 9.92 -3.84
N THR A 5 0.79 9.03 -4.68
CA THR A 5 0.76 9.20 -6.13
C THR A 5 -0.64 9.68 -6.50
N PHE A 6 -0.71 10.74 -7.29
CA PHE A 6 -1.98 11.31 -7.72
C PHE A 6 -1.97 11.68 -9.19
N SER A 7 -3.13 11.77 -9.81
CA SER A 7 -3.29 12.26 -11.16
C SER A 7 -4.12 13.53 -11.21
N VAL A 8 -3.79 14.37 -12.20
CA VAL A 8 -4.51 15.59 -12.51
C VAL A 8 -4.94 15.53 -13.96
N SER A 9 -6.22 15.79 -14.23
CA SER A 9 -6.73 15.89 -15.59
C SER A 9 -6.27 17.21 -16.23
N THR A 10 -5.69 17.11 -17.42
CA THR A 10 -5.23 18.25 -18.22
C THR A 10 -5.83 18.19 -19.63
N GLN A 11 -5.64 19.24 -20.42
CA GLN A 11 -6.10 19.27 -21.81
C GLN A 11 -5.45 18.19 -22.70
N VAL A 12 -4.31 17.65 -22.27
CA VAL A 12 -3.57 16.59 -23.00
C VAL A 12 -3.69 15.21 -22.33
N GLY A 13 -4.60 15.06 -21.35
CA GLY A 13 -4.84 13.81 -20.63
C GLY A 13 -4.44 13.86 -19.15
N GLU A 14 -4.40 12.70 -18.52
CA GLU A 14 -4.02 12.53 -17.13
C GLU A 14 -2.50 12.67 -16.94
N VAL A 15 -2.09 13.49 -15.98
CA VAL A 15 -0.69 13.67 -15.60
C VAL A 15 -0.50 13.13 -14.20
N VAL A 16 0.38 12.13 -14.06
CA VAL A 16 0.71 11.50 -12.77
C VAL A 16 1.82 12.29 -12.07
N ARG A 17 1.71 12.44 -10.76
CA ARG A 17 2.65 13.17 -9.92
C ARG A 17 2.79 12.53 -8.54
N ILE A 18 3.86 12.88 -7.83
CA ILE A 18 4.06 12.55 -6.42
C ILE A 18 3.68 13.75 -5.57
N GLY A 19 2.92 13.48 -4.52
CA GLY A 19 2.49 14.48 -3.55
C GLY A 19 2.61 14.02 -2.11
N ALA A 20 2.23 14.91 -1.21
CA ALA A 20 2.03 14.61 0.19
C ALA A 20 0.68 15.18 0.67
N LEU A 21 0.00 14.44 1.54
CA LEU A 21 -1.27 14.89 2.13
C LEU A 21 -1.03 15.99 3.17
N HIS A 22 -1.78 17.07 3.06
CA HIS A 22 -1.86 18.14 4.05
C HIS A 22 -3.32 18.48 4.33
N ARG A 23 -3.88 17.99 5.44
CA ARG A 23 -5.32 18.05 5.71
C ARG A 23 -6.10 17.43 4.54
N ASP A 24 -7.00 18.18 3.91
CA ASP A 24 -7.82 17.72 2.77
C ASP A 24 -7.16 18.02 1.39
N PHE A 25 -5.92 18.47 1.37
CA PHE A 25 -5.20 18.83 0.16
C PHE A 25 -4.07 17.85 -0.14
N VAL A 26 -3.77 17.69 -1.42
CA VAL A 26 -2.53 17.10 -1.92
C VAL A 26 -1.57 18.22 -2.29
N VAL A 27 -0.37 18.20 -1.71
CA VAL A 27 0.75 19.07 -2.09
C VAL A 27 1.52 18.41 -3.23
N ASP A 28 1.66 19.07 -4.37
CA ASP A 28 2.57 18.63 -5.44
C ASP A 28 4.02 18.91 -5.03
N LEU A 29 4.73 17.86 -4.64
CA LEU A 29 6.07 17.98 -4.09
C LEU A 29 7.09 18.48 -5.13
N CYS A 30 6.99 18.01 -6.37
CA CYS A 30 7.88 18.42 -7.45
C CYS A 30 7.68 19.92 -7.80
N ALA A 31 6.43 20.34 -7.98
CA ALA A 31 6.12 21.75 -8.26
C ALA A 31 6.53 22.68 -7.10
N ALA A 32 6.29 22.28 -5.87
CA ALA A 32 6.67 23.05 -4.68
C ALA A 32 8.20 23.14 -4.53
N PHE A 33 8.93 22.06 -4.78
CA PHE A 33 10.39 22.06 -4.75
C PHE A 33 10.98 22.90 -5.85
N GLY A 34 10.45 22.80 -7.08
CA GLY A 34 10.87 23.65 -8.20
C GLY A 34 10.68 25.12 -7.90
N TRP A 35 9.54 25.52 -7.32
CA TRP A 35 9.32 26.90 -6.89
C TRP A 35 10.33 27.32 -5.79
N HIS A 36 10.56 26.49 -4.79
CA HIS A 36 11.57 26.75 -3.76
C HIS A 36 12.96 27.02 -4.36
N LEU A 37 13.37 26.20 -5.33
CA LEU A 37 14.64 26.37 -6.02
C LEU A 37 14.70 27.67 -6.86
N CYS A 38 13.59 28.04 -7.54
CA CYS A 38 13.48 29.29 -8.27
C CYS A 38 13.71 30.52 -7.34
N GLU A 39 13.11 30.54 -6.15
CA GLU A 39 13.31 31.63 -5.18
C GLU A 39 14.75 31.70 -4.68
N ARG A 40 15.51 30.64 -4.79
CA ARG A 40 16.95 30.58 -4.47
C ARG A 40 17.85 30.93 -5.66
N GLY A 41 17.27 31.28 -6.80
CA GLY A 41 18.01 31.68 -8.00
C GLY A 41 18.59 30.52 -8.80
N VAL A 42 18.10 29.28 -8.61
CA VAL A 42 18.53 28.14 -9.40
C VAL A 42 17.93 28.24 -10.82
N TYR A 43 18.79 28.30 -11.85
CA TYR A 43 18.37 28.54 -13.23
C TYR A 43 17.50 27.41 -13.80
N ALA A 44 17.89 26.15 -13.63
CA ALA A 44 17.17 24.97 -14.13
C ALA A 44 16.32 24.31 -13.01
N ALA A 45 15.62 25.13 -12.22
CA ALA A 45 14.89 24.68 -11.06
C ALA A 45 13.80 23.62 -11.35
N PRO A 46 12.96 23.74 -12.42
CA PRO A 46 11.95 22.74 -12.74
C PRO A 46 12.56 21.38 -13.13
N GLU A 47 13.61 21.40 -13.93
CA GLU A 47 14.32 20.19 -14.38
C GLU A 47 14.96 19.47 -13.20
N LEU A 48 15.69 20.22 -12.36
CA LEU A 48 16.32 19.69 -11.16
C LEU A 48 15.28 19.14 -10.17
N ALA A 49 14.16 19.81 -10.02
CA ALA A 49 13.06 19.33 -9.17
C ALA A 49 12.50 18.00 -9.69
N ASN A 50 12.30 17.87 -11.00
CA ASN A 50 11.82 16.65 -11.61
C ASN A 50 12.85 15.50 -11.55
N ASP A 51 14.13 15.81 -11.61
CA ASP A 51 15.18 14.81 -11.45
C ASP A 51 15.27 14.27 -10.01
N ILE A 52 15.02 15.11 -9.01
CA ILE A 52 15.09 14.72 -7.60
C ILE A 52 13.75 14.11 -7.13
N ILE A 53 12.62 14.71 -7.51
CA ILE A 53 11.26 14.27 -7.19
C ILE A 53 10.54 13.89 -8.50
N PRO A 54 10.87 12.74 -9.10
CA PRO A 54 10.23 12.27 -10.33
C PRO A 54 8.77 11.89 -10.08
N ALA A 55 7.98 11.76 -11.15
CA ALA A 55 6.57 11.39 -11.06
C ALA A 55 6.32 9.92 -10.68
N ASP A 56 7.32 9.07 -10.79
CA ASP A 56 7.27 7.64 -10.42
C ASP A 56 7.78 7.42 -9.00
N MET A 57 6.94 6.84 -8.13
CA MET A 57 7.26 6.63 -6.71
C MET A 57 8.46 5.67 -6.52
N VAL A 58 8.62 4.64 -7.37
CA VAL A 58 9.75 3.72 -7.26
C VAL A 58 11.06 4.42 -7.63
N GLN A 59 11.04 5.30 -8.63
CA GLN A 59 12.20 6.13 -8.95
C GLN A 59 12.51 7.14 -7.83
N PHE A 60 11.49 7.74 -7.22
CA PHE A 60 11.63 8.62 -6.06
C PHE A 60 12.28 7.87 -4.88
N LEU A 61 11.78 6.70 -4.53
CA LEU A 61 12.34 5.85 -3.47
C LEU A 61 13.78 5.40 -3.79
N SER A 62 14.11 5.18 -5.06
CA SER A 62 15.48 4.80 -5.48
C SER A 62 16.51 5.91 -5.24
N ARG A 63 16.06 7.15 -4.99
CA ARG A 63 16.91 8.32 -4.69
C ARG A 63 16.92 8.69 -3.19
N TRP A 64 16.33 7.85 -2.36
CA TRP A 64 16.34 7.99 -0.91
C TRP A 64 17.78 7.92 -0.34
N PRO A 65 18.23 8.77 0.59
CA PRO A 65 17.48 9.77 1.36
C PRO A 65 17.37 11.17 0.73
N MET A 66 18.13 11.47 -0.35
CA MET A 66 18.14 12.80 -0.98
C MET A 66 16.74 13.27 -1.42
N ALA A 67 15.97 12.38 -2.05
CA ALA A 67 14.60 12.69 -2.48
C ALA A 67 13.67 12.97 -1.29
N ARG A 68 13.88 12.29 -0.16
CA ARG A 68 13.14 12.53 1.08
C ARG A 68 13.40 13.96 1.60
N GLU A 69 14.66 14.37 1.71
CA GLU A 69 15.03 15.70 2.17
C GLU A 69 14.43 16.80 1.28
N ALA A 70 14.48 16.60 -0.04
CA ALA A 70 13.85 17.50 -1.00
C ALA A 70 12.33 17.57 -0.83
N ALA A 71 11.66 16.43 -0.59
CA ALA A 71 10.22 16.35 -0.35
C ALA A 71 9.82 17.05 0.97
N GLU A 72 10.58 16.87 2.05
CA GLU A 72 10.37 17.56 3.33
C GLU A 72 10.52 19.08 3.19
N THR A 73 11.52 19.51 2.42
CA THR A 73 11.75 20.93 2.08
C THR A 73 10.57 21.48 1.27
N ALA A 74 10.15 20.77 0.23
CA ALA A 74 9.02 21.13 -0.63
C ALA A 74 7.71 21.25 0.17
N PHE A 75 7.44 20.26 1.03
CA PHE A 75 6.25 20.22 1.86
C PHE A 75 6.20 21.40 2.86
N SER A 76 7.32 21.67 3.53
CA SER A 76 7.46 22.81 4.46
C SER A 76 7.31 24.13 3.74
N PHE A 77 7.94 24.28 2.57
CA PHE A 77 7.83 25.45 1.72
C PHE A 77 6.38 25.70 1.27
N ALA A 78 5.70 24.68 0.76
CA ALA A 78 4.31 24.78 0.34
C ALA A 78 3.39 25.24 1.49
N ARG A 79 3.53 24.64 2.67
CA ARG A 79 2.76 25.02 3.87
C ARG A 79 2.93 26.51 4.23
N ASN A 80 4.13 27.04 4.09
CA ASN A 80 4.42 28.46 4.36
C ASN A 80 3.79 29.40 3.31
N LYS A 81 3.64 28.95 2.05
CA LYS A 81 2.98 29.72 0.99
C LYS A 81 1.44 29.73 1.13
N GLY A 82 0.86 28.70 1.71
CA GLY A 82 -0.60 28.55 1.89
C GLY A 82 -1.32 27.92 0.69
N THR A 83 -2.52 27.40 0.95
CA THR A 83 -3.27 26.53 0.00
C THR A 83 -3.75 27.21 -1.27
N GLN A 84 -3.79 28.55 -1.32
CA GLN A 84 -4.20 29.33 -2.50
C GLN A 84 -3.01 29.84 -3.33
N ALA A 85 -1.79 29.49 -2.94
CA ALA A 85 -0.60 30.00 -3.61
C ALA A 85 -0.41 29.36 -4.99
N LEU A 86 -0.04 30.18 -5.97
CA LEU A 86 0.40 29.75 -7.29
C LEU A 86 1.90 30.06 -7.42
N SER A 87 2.61 29.18 -8.11
CA SER A 87 4.01 29.42 -8.44
C SER A 87 4.16 30.65 -9.35
N PRO A 88 5.36 31.22 -9.52
CA PRO A 88 5.60 32.30 -10.45
C PRO A 88 5.18 32.00 -11.90
N SER A 89 5.14 30.74 -12.29
CA SER A 89 4.64 30.28 -13.60
C SER A 89 3.12 30.08 -13.63
N GLY A 90 2.40 30.34 -12.53
CA GLY A 90 0.96 30.12 -12.41
C GLY A 90 0.56 28.67 -12.11
N ALA A 91 1.51 27.75 -11.89
CA ALA A 91 1.22 26.36 -11.54
C ALA A 91 0.71 26.23 -10.12
N LYS A 92 -0.32 25.41 -9.91
CA LYS A 92 -0.81 25.01 -8.59
C LYS A 92 0.23 24.12 -7.88
N ILE A 93 0.33 24.29 -6.57
CA ILE A 93 1.08 23.41 -5.69
C ILE A 93 0.18 22.70 -4.67
N PHE A 94 -1.09 23.07 -4.59
CA PHE A 94 -2.12 22.41 -3.77
C PHE A 94 -3.31 22.00 -4.63
N TYR A 95 -3.77 20.78 -4.42
CA TYR A 95 -4.97 20.24 -5.05
C TYR A 95 -5.95 19.84 -3.96
N GLY A 96 -7.14 20.47 -3.98
CA GLY A 96 -8.23 20.19 -3.05
C GLY A 96 -9.07 18.97 -3.46
N PRO A 97 -10.09 18.63 -2.66
CA PRO A 97 -11.02 17.55 -2.98
C PRO A 97 -11.65 17.73 -4.37
N GLY A 98 -11.58 16.66 -5.18
CA GLY A 98 -12.11 16.64 -6.56
C GLY A 98 -11.21 17.30 -7.63
N GLU A 99 -10.10 17.93 -7.26
CA GLU A 99 -9.16 18.53 -8.21
C GLU A 99 -8.06 17.55 -8.67
N CYS A 100 -7.89 16.44 -7.96
CA CYS A 100 -7.00 15.34 -8.33
C CYS A 100 -7.59 14.00 -7.87
N ARG A 101 -7.06 12.91 -8.43
CA ARG A 101 -7.41 11.55 -8.04
C ARG A 101 -6.19 10.88 -7.40
N LEU A 102 -6.38 10.28 -6.23
CA LEU A 102 -5.35 9.42 -5.64
C LEU A 102 -5.28 8.10 -6.42
N LEU A 103 -4.07 7.64 -6.66
CA LEU A 103 -3.76 6.36 -7.27
C LEU A 103 -3.13 5.43 -6.20
N ALA A 104 -2.91 4.16 -6.56
CA ALA A 104 -2.02 3.33 -5.75
C ALA A 104 -0.70 4.09 -5.50
N PRO A 105 -0.21 4.18 -4.25
CA PRO A 105 0.90 5.07 -3.93
C PRO A 105 2.19 4.72 -4.67
N LEU A 106 2.34 3.49 -5.12
CA LEU A 106 3.42 3.06 -6.01
C LEU A 106 2.95 1.89 -6.89
N ARG A 107 3.70 1.63 -7.97
CA ARG A 107 3.66 0.36 -8.70
C ARG A 107 4.84 -0.48 -8.21
N PRO A 108 4.62 -1.46 -7.31
CA PRO A 108 5.72 -2.18 -6.67
C PRO A 108 6.52 -3.00 -7.68
N ARG A 109 7.79 -3.21 -7.40
CA ARG A 109 8.64 -4.14 -8.17
C ARG A 109 8.23 -5.58 -7.94
N ARG A 110 7.81 -5.89 -6.71
CA ARG A 110 7.22 -7.16 -6.27
C ARG A 110 6.43 -6.95 -4.99
N ILE A 111 5.55 -7.89 -4.70
CA ILE A 111 4.82 -7.96 -3.45
C ILE A 111 5.10 -9.35 -2.86
N LYS A 112 5.69 -9.38 -1.65
CA LYS A 112 5.77 -10.57 -0.82
C LYS A 112 4.72 -10.45 0.27
N ASP A 113 3.71 -11.30 0.20
CA ASP A 113 2.64 -11.35 1.19
C ASP A 113 2.96 -12.42 2.22
N TYR A 114 3.28 -11.96 3.43
CA TYR A 114 3.61 -12.80 4.58
C TYR A 114 2.36 -13.30 5.29
N LEU A 115 2.54 -14.28 6.16
CA LEU A 115 1.45 -14.93 6.89
C LEU A 115 1.81 -14.91 8.38
N VAL A 116 1.77 -13.71 9.00
CA VAL A 116 2.31 -13.52 10.35
C VAL A 116 1.26 -13.47 11.46
N TYR A 117 -0.04 -13.52 11.15
CA TYR A 117 -1.11 -13.60 12.14
C TYR A 117 -1.49 -15.06 12.40
N GLU A 118 -1.37 -15.47 13.67
CA GLU A 118 -1.52 -16.87 14.07
C GLU A 118 -2.94 -17.37 13.92
N GLU A 119 -3.92 -16.61 14.38
CA GLU A 119 -5.32 -17.04 14.35
C GLU A 119 -5.84 -17.13 12.92
N HIS A 120 -5.52 -16.15 12.07
CA HIS A 120 -5.82 -16.23 10.63
C HIS A 120 -5.24 -17.52 10.00
N LYS A 121 -3.96 -17.80 10.29
CA LYS A 121 -3.30 -19.00 9.73
C LYS A 121 -3.89 -20.30 10.26
N LYS A 122 -4.24 -20.37 11.55
CA LYS A 122 -4.93 -21.53 12.14
C LYS A 122 -6.27 -21.79 11.45
N GLN A 123 -7.08 -20.74 11.24
CA GLN A 123 -8.36 -20.86 10.56
C GLN A 123 -8.20 -21.36 9.12
N ALA A 124 -7.26 -20.80 8.35
CA ALA A 124 -6.99 -21.21 6.98
C ALA A 124 -6.52 -22.67 6.87
N ILE A 125 -5.72 -23.15 7.83
CA ILE A 125 -5.25 -24.54 7.84
C ILE A 125 -6.32 -25.52 8.36
N LYS A 126 -7.10 -25.11 9.38
CA LYS A 126 -8.18 -25.94 9.92
C LYS A 126 -9.23 -26.30 8.87
N GLN A 127 -9.49 -25.42 7.91
CA GLN A 127 -10.38 -25.72 6.79
C GLN A 127 -9.87 -26.86 5.89
N LYS A 128 -8.56 -27.15 5.94
CA LYS A 128 -7.94 -28.29 5.26
C LYS A 128 -7.90 -29.57 6.14
N GLY A 129 -8.52 -29.52 7.34
CA GLY A 129 -8.48 -30.61 8.30
C GLY A 129 -7.12 -30.85 8.95
N LEU A 130 -6.27 -29.80 8.97
CA LEU A 130 -4.90 -29.86 9.50
C LEU A 130 -4.74 -28.91 10.69
N ASP A 131 -3.77 -29.20 11.54
CA ASP A 131 -3.30 -28.30 12.58
C ASP A 131 -2.12 -27.46 12.07
N LEU A 132 -1.93 -26.27 12.65
CA LEU A 132 -0.80 -25.41 12.32
C LEU A 132 0.50 -26.09 12.76
N PRO A 133 1.43 -26.42 11.85
CA PRO A 133 2.63 -27.15 12.21
C PRO A 133 3.62 -26.27 12.99
N ASP A 134 4.39 -26.86 13.90
CA ASP A 134 5.44 -26.16 14.69
C ASP A 134 6.45 -25.45 13.80
N LEU A 135 6.64 -25.90 12.57
CA LEU A 135 7.51 -25.26 11.59
C LEU A 135 7.12 -23.81 11.30
N TRP A 136 5.81 -23.49 11.33
CA TRP A 136 5.32 -22.12 11.11
C TRP A 136 5.85 -21.13 12.15
N TYR A 137 6.13 -21.59 13.38
CA TYR A 137 6.66 -20.74 14.46
C TYR A 137 8.17 -20.47 14.37
N ARG A 138 8.86 -21.08 13.42
CA ARG A 138 10.33 -20.99 13.31
C ARG A 138 10.78 -19.83 12.41
N MET A 139 10.00 -19.52 11.37
CA MET A 139 10.33 -18.44 10.43
C MET A 139 9.08 -17.88 9.75
N PRO A 140 9.05 -16.61 9.38
CA PRO A 140 7.97 -16.05 8.60
C PRO A 140 7.95 -16.67 7.20
N THR A 141 6.76 -17.00 6.72
CA THR A 141 6.53 -17.55 5.38
C THR A 141 5.72 -16.59 4.54
N TYR A 142 5.93 -16.59 3.24
CA TYR A 142 5.22 -15.70 2.31
C TYR A 142 4.85 -16.40 1.01
N THR A 143 3.98 -15.73 0.26
CA THR A 143 3.71 -16.01 -1.15
C THR A 143 3.95 -14.74 -1.97
N ASN A 144 4.34 -14.91 -3.25
CA ASN A 144 4.46 -13.79 -4.16
C ASN A 144 3.08 -13.42 -4.72
N ARG A 145 2.85 -12.14 -4.99
CA ARG A 145 1.63 -11.62 -5.59
C ARG A 145 1.90 -11.01 -6.96
N ASN A 146 0.89 -11.03 -7.80
CA ASN A 146 0.95 -10.36 -9.10
C ASN A 146 0.92 -8.84 -8.94
N HIS A 147 2.09 -8.22 -8.88
CA HIS A 147 2.24 -6.77 -8.73
C HIS A 147 1.70 -5.94 -9.90
N LEU A 148 1.29 -6.58 -11.01
CA LEU A 148 0.69 -5.92 -12.17
C LEU A 148 -0.84 -5.77 -12.01
N GLY A 149 -1.50 -6.65 -11.27
CA GLY A 149 -2.94 -6.59 -10.98
C GLY A 149 -3.24 -5.61 -9.84
N LEU A 150 -2.86 -4.34 -10.01
CA LEU A 150 -2.89 -3.32 -8.95
C LEU A 150 -4.05 -2.36 -9.11
N ALA A 151 -4.70 -2.01 -7.99
CA ALA A 151 -5.66 -0.93 -7.85
C ALA A 151 -5.28 0.02 -6.71
N GLY A 152 -5.91 1.17 -6.65
CA GLY A 152 -5.69 2.22 -5.67
C GLY A 152 -6.96 2.65 -4.94
N PRO A 153 -6.87 3.73 -4.15
CA PRO A 153 -8.00 4.28 -3.42
C PRO A 153 -9.13 4.71 -4.35
N GLY A 154 -10.35 4.30 -4.04
CA GLY A 154 -11.55 4.68 -4.79
C GLY A 154 -11.75 3.94 -6.11
N ASP A 155 -10.83 3.06 -6.51
CA ASP A 155 -11.03 2.22 -7.69
C ASP A 155 -12.17 1.22 -7.44
N ASP A 156 -13.01 1.02 -8.45
CA ASP A 156 -14.01 -0.05 -8.44
C ASP A 156 -13.32 -1.41 -8.66
N ILE A 157 -13.70 -2.41 -7.86
CA ILE A 157 -13.16 -3.77 -7.95
C ILE A 157 -14.15 -4.64 -8.70
N ALA A 158 -13.78 -5.10 -9.87
CA ALA A 158 -14.62 -5.98 -10.67
C ALA A 158 -14.69 -7.38 -10.05
N TRP A 159 -15.91 -7.90 -9.85
CA TRP A 159 -16.10 -9.29 -9.42
C TRP A 159 -15.60 -10.22 -10.53
N PRO A 160 -14.57 -11.07 -10.29
CA PRO A 160 -14.07 -11.95 -11.34
C PRO A 160 -15.13 -12.99 -11.76
N SER A 161 -15.32 -13.16 -13.08
CA SER A 161 -16.37 -14.00 -13.65
C SER A 161 -16.24 -15.51 -13.35
N TYR A 162 -15.13 -15.94 -12.79
CA TYR A 162 -14.83 -17.34 -12.52
C TYR A 162 -14.95 -17.73 -11.04
N THR A 163 -15.36 -16.83 -10.16
CA THR A 163 -15.51 -17.08 -8.72
C THR A 163 -16.88 -16.69 -8.21
N GLU A 164 -17.47 -17.54 -7.38
CA GLU A 164 -18.70 -17.25 -6.64
C GLU A 164 -18.41 -16.66 -5.25
N LYS A 165 -17.15 -16.69 -4.79
CA LYS A 165 -16.73 -16.32 -3.42
C LYS A 165 -15.55 -15.37 -3.43
N LEU A 166 -15.81 -14.11 -3.80
CA LEU A 166 -14.85 -13.04 -3.64
C LEU A 166 -14.75 -12.64 -2.17
N ASP A 167 -13.53 -12.42 -1.69
CA ASP A 167 -13.20 -12.05 -0.32
C ASP A 167 -12.10 -11.00 -0.31
N PHE A 168 -12.13 -10.11 0.68
CA PHE A 168 -11.04 -9.17 0.97
C PHE A 168 -10.10 -9.75 2.03
N GLU A 169 -8.88 -9.21 2.09
CA GLU A 169 -7.93 -9.48 3.17
C GLU A 169 -7.30 -8.18 3.64
N PHE A 170 -7.63 -7.77 4.87
CA PHE A 170 -7.13 -6.52 5.43
C PHE A 170 -5.74 -6.70 6.04
N GLU A 171 -4.77 -6.02 5.45
CA GLU A 171 -3.35 -6.09 5.78
C GLU A 171 -2.71 -4.72 5.85
N LEU A 172 -1.51 -4.68 6.42
CA LEU A 172 -0.58 -3.57 6.27
C LEU A 172 0.64 -4.04 5.48
N ALA A 173 1.31 -3.09 4.82
CA ALA A 173 2.49 -3.42 4.04
C ALA A 173 3.58 -2.37 4.20
N LEU A 174 4.83 -2.82 4.44
CA LEU A 174 6.01 -1.97 4.36
C LEU A 174 6.42 -1.73 2.92
N VAL A 175 6.88 -0.52 2.65
CA VAL A 175 7.45 -0.11 1.36
C VAL A 175 8.94 0.15 1.53
N MET A 176 9.77 -0.53 0.75
CA MET A 176 11.22 -0.43 0.86
C MET A 176 11.76 0.80 0.11
N ALA A 177 12.66 1.55 0.77
CA ALA A 177 13.36 2.73 0.20
C ALA A 177 14.80 2.44 -0.20
N ARG A 178 15.41 1.39 0.37
CA ARG A 178 16.81 1.04 0.11
C ARG A 178 16.91 -0.41 -0.32
N GLY A 179 17.87 -0.70 -1.19
CA GLY A 179 18.22 -2.05 -1.56
C GLY A 179 19.26 -2.64 -0.60
N GLY A 180 19.24 -3.97 -0.44
CA GLY A 180 20.17 -4.69 0.38
C GLY A 180 20.02 -6.20 0.23
N ARG A 181 20.96 -6.93 0.78
CA ARG A 181 20.96 -8.40 0.85
C ARG A 181 21.48 -8.81 2.22
N ASP A 182 20.99 -9.90 2.75
CA ASP A 182 21.42 -10.45 4.05
C ASP A 182 21.38 -9.38 5.17
N ILE A 183 20.24 -8.66 5.25
CA ILE A 183 20.03 -7.55 6.20
C ILE A 183 19.71 -8.15 7.56
N GLU A 184 20.47 -7.76 8.57
CA GLU A 184 20.20 -8.14 9.95
C GLU A 184 18.92 -7.45 10.48
N ALA A 185 18.18 -8.14 11.34
CA ALA A 185 16.93 -7.60 11.90
C ALA A 185 17.14 -6.25 12.64
N SER A 186 18.31 -6.03 13.26
CA SER A 186 18.66 -4.77 13.94
C SER A 186 18.65 -3.56 13.01
N ASP A 187 19.01 -3.74 11.75
CA ASP A 187 19.22 -2.67 10.77
C ASP A 187 18.02 -2.55 9.80
N ALA A 188 17.12 -3.53 9.84
CA ALA A 188 16.06 -3.72 8.85
C ALA A 188 15.19 -2.48 8.61
N MET A 189 14.83 -1.75 9.67
CA MET A 189 13.95 -0.57 9.55
C MET A 189 14.60 0.64 8.87
N GLU A 190 15.92 0.68 8.75
CA GLU A 190 16.63 1.71 7.98
C GLU A 190 16.41 1.60 6.46
N PHE A 191 15.94 0.44 6.00
CA PHE A 191 15.65 0.18 4.59
C PHE A 191 14.22 0.55 4.19
N VAL A 192 13.37 0.95 5.15
CA VAL A 192 11.94 1.19 4.96
C VAL A 192 11.65 2.67 4.71
N ALA A 193 10.86 2.97 3.69
CA ALA A 193 10.30 4.30 3.44
C ALA A 193 9.14 4.59 4.39
N GLY A 194 8.25 3.63 4.55
CA GLY A 194 7.03 3.78 5.33
C GLY A 194 6.10 2.58 5.21
N ILE A 195 4.86 2.78 5.66
CA ILE A 195 3.82 1.76 5.72
C ILE A 195 2.56 2.24 5.00
N THR A 196 1.82 1.32 4.40
CA THR A 196 0.55 1.56 3.72
C THR A 196 -0.46 0.46 4.06
N ILE A 197 -1.74 0.68 3.76
CA ILE A 197 -2.76 -0.38 3.80
C ILE A 197 -2.65 -1.22 2.53
N TYR A 198 -2.86 -2.52 2.67
CA TYR A 198 -2.93 -3.48 1.58
C TYR A 198 -4.20 -4.33 1.71
N ASN A 199 -4.89 -4.53 0.60
CA ASN A 199 -6.00 -5.47 0.49
C ASN A 199 -5.64 -6.52 -0.57
N ASP A 200 -5.55 -7.79 -0.14
CA ASP A 200 -5.23 -8.95 -0.97
C ASP A 200 -6.52 -9.70 -1.34
N TRP A 201 -7.19 -9.25 -2.39
CA TRP A 201 -8.42 -9.86 -2.86
C TRP A 201 -8.26 -11.34 -3.21
N SER A 202 -9.26 -12.14 -2.84
CA SER A 202 -9.19 -13.61 -2.90
C SER A 202 -10.44 -14.22 -3.52
N ALA A 203 -10.28 -15.05 -4.54
CA ALA A 203 -11.32 -15.95 -5.04
C ALA A 203 -11.27 -17.27 -4.23
N ARG A 204 -12.06 -17.38 -3.15
CA ARG A 204 -11.91 -18.43 -2.14
C ARG A 204 -12.24 -19.84 -2.60
N ASP A 205 -13.22 -19.98 -3.49
CA ASP A 205 -13.56 -21.26 -4.12
C ASP A 205 -12.40 -21.78 -4.98
N VAL A 206 -11.84 -20.92 -5.83
CA VAL A 206 -10.66 -21.24 -6.65
C VAL A 206 -9.44 -21.55 -5.77
N GLN A 207 -9.23 -20.77 -4.70
CA GLN A 207 -8.13 -21.00 -3.74
C GLN A 207 -8.26 -22.38 -3.06
N ALA A 208 -9.48 -22.80 -2.74
CA ALA A 208 -9.73 -24.12 -2.17
C ALA A 208 -9.38 -25.25 -3.15
N ASP A 209 -9.68 -25.07 -4.43
CA ASP A 209 -9.35 -26.06 -5.46
C ASP A 209 -7.84 -26.12 -5.74
N GLU A 210 -7.18 -24.98 -5.84
CA GLU A 210 -5.71 -24.91 -5.94
C GLU A 210 -5.01 -25.62 -4.78
N ALA A 211 -5.52 -25.43 -3.56
CA ALA A 211 -4.98 -26.09 -2.37
C ALA A 211 -5.12 -27.61 -2.41
N ARG A 212 -6.20 -28.18 -3.00
CA ARG A 212 -6.42 -29.62 -3.13
C ARG A 212 -5.40 -30.32 -4.01
N ILE A 213 -4.88 -29.63 -5.01
CA ILE A 213 -3.82 -30.15 -5.90
C ILE A 213 -2.41 -29.80 -5.41
N GLY A 214 -2.28 -29.23 -4.19
CA GLY A 214 -0.99 -28.84 -3.63
C GLY A 214 -0.37 -27.61 -4.26
N ALA A 215 -1.13 -26.83 -5.07
CA ALA A 215 -0.68 -25.56 -5.59
C ALA A 215 -0.80 -24.48 -4.50
N GLY A 216 0.11 -23.49 -4.54
CA GLY A 216 -0.04 -22.26 -3.79
C GLY A 216 -1.09 -21.35 -4.46
N PRO A 217 -1.49 -20.24 -3.84
CA PRO A 217 -2.44 -19.33 -4.48
C PRO A 217 -1.87 -18.81 -5.80
N GLY A 218 -2.60 -19.07 -6.86
CA GLY A 218 -2.32 -18.64 -8.23
C GLY A 218 -3.50 -17.83 -8.75
N LYS A 219 -4.33 -18.40 -9.61
CA LYS A 219 -5.49 -17.70 -10.20
C LYS A 219 -6.49 -17.17 -9.17
N SER A 220 -6.53 -17.77 -7.99
CA SER A 220 -7.32 -17.26 -6.86
C SER A 220 -6.93 -15.86 -6.36
N LYS A 221 -5.72 -15.41 -6.69
CA LYS A 221 -5.15 -14.11 -6.31
C LYS A 221 -4.70 -13.27 -7.52
N ASP A 222 -4.38 -13.92 -8.65
CA ASP A 222 -3.83 -13.30 -9.84
C ASP A 222 -4.95 -12.87 -10.80
N PHE A 223 -5.65 -11.80 -10.48
CA PHE A 223 -6.60 -11.13 -11.36
C PHE A 223 -6.39 -9.62 -11.34
N ASP A 224 -6.94 -8.93 -12.33
CA ASP A 224 -6.88 -7.48 -12.39
C ASP A 224 -7.53 -6.89 -11.14
N GLN A 225 -6.86 -5.90 -10.53
CA GLN A 225 -7.29 -5.27 -9.27
C GLN A 225 -7.26 -6.23 -8.04
N GLY A 226 -6.64 -7.41 -8.16
CA GLY A 226 -6.48 -8.35 -7.05
C GLY A 226 -5.65 -7.83 -5.89
N ASN A 227 -4.83 -6.80 -6.12
CA ASN A 227 -4.00 -6.15 -5.12
C ASN A 227 -4.36 -4.67 -5.01
N VAL A 228 -4.69 -4.18 -3.81
CA VAL A 228 -5.00 -2.76 -3.62
C VAL A 228 -4.08 -2.15 -2.57
N LEU A 229 -3.42 -1.06 -2.90
CA LEU A 229 -2.53 -0.31 -2.01
C LEU A 229 -3.04 1.12 -1.79
N GLY A 230 -2.91 1.63 -0.58
CA GLY A 230 -3.23 3.03 -0.28
C GLY A 230 -3.70 3.28 1.15
N PRO A 231 -4.23 4.47 1.44
CA PRO A 231 -4.35 5.64 0.56
C PRO A 231 -3.04 6.38 0.34
N CYS A 232 -2.03 6.13 1.17
CA CYS A 232 -0.72 6.80 1.15
C CYS A 232 0.35 5.90 1.76
N ILE A 233 1.62 6.24 1.57
CA ILE A 233 2.75 5.70 2.34
C ILE A 233 3.03 6.68 3.47
N VAL A 234 2.90 6.24 4.72
CA VAL A 234 3.24 7.05 5.90
C VAL A 234 4.67 6.74 6.30
N THR A 235 5.52 7.75 6.32
CA THR A 235 6.93 7.61 6.70
C THR A 235 7.09 7.26 8.18
N LEU A 236 8.12 6.50 8.53
CA LEU A 236 8.29 5.92 9.87
C LEU A 236 8.51 6.94 11.01
N ASP A 237 8.82 8.19 10.68
CA ASP A 237 8.87 9.29 11.64
C ASP A 237 7.49 9.76 12.14
N GLU A 238 6.41 9.39 11.42
CA GLU A 238 5.03 9.75 11.80
C GLU A 238 4.22 8.57 12.37
N ILE A 239 4.72 7.33 12.27
CA ILE A 239 3.99 6.15 12.68
C ILE A 239 4.93 5.04 13.16
N ASP A 240 4.55 4.35 14.25
CA ASP A 240 5.15 3.10 14.65
C ASP A 240 4.36 1.93 14.01
N PRO A 241 4.95 1.22 13.02
CA PRO A 241 4.26 0.15 12.32
C PRO A 241 3.93 -1.07 13.20
N SER A 242 4.55 -1.18 14.39
CA SER A 242 4.24 -2.23 15.36
C SER A 242 3.02 -1.91 16.23
N ASN A 243 2.50 -0.69 16.16
CA ASN A 243 1.44 -0.18 17.03
C ASN A 243 0.32 0.51 16.26
N VAL A 244 -0.28 -0.19 15.29
CA VAL A 244 -1.36 0.34 14.45
C VAL A 244 -2.66 -0.40 14.73
N GLU A 245 -3.72 0.35 15.11
CA GLU A 245 -5.09 -0.16 15.16
C GLU A 245 -5.70 -0.20 13.77
N MET A 246 -6.40 -1.31 13.46
CA MET A 246 -6.99 -1.60 12.16
C MET A 246 -8.49 -1.82 12.34
N ILE A 247 -9.33 -1.11 11.57
CA ILE A 247 -10.79 -1.18 11.66
C ILE A 247 -11.36 -1.46 10.26
N LEU A 248 -12.07 -2.56 10.13
CA LEU A 248 -12.74 -2.98 8.91
C LEU A 248 -14.20 -2.59 8.95
N ARG A 249 -14.69 -1.91 7.90
CA ARG A 249 -16.12 -1.63 7.71
C ARG A 249 -16.60 -2.09 6.35
N VAL A 250 -17.84 -2.52 6.29
CA VAL A 250 -18.56 -2.82 5.06
C VAL A 250 -19.85 -2.02 5.06
N ASP A 251 -20.08 -1.19 4.05
CA ASP A 251 -21.19 -0.24 3.95
C ASP A 251 -21.37 0.60 5.24
N GLY A 252 -20.26 1.02 5.85
CA GLY A 252 -20.20 1.81 7.08
C GLY A 252 -20.40 1.03 8.39
N GLU A 253 -20.79 -0.25 8.34
CA GLU A 253 -20.88 -1.14 9.53
C GLU A 253 -19.50 -1.69 9.89
N GLU A 254 -19.07 -1.58 11.14
CA GLU A 254 -17.83 -2.22 11.61
C GLU A 254 -18.01 -3.74 11.67
N TRP A 255 -17.21 -4.46 10.87
CA TRP A 255 -17.23 -5.92 10.83
C TRP A 255 -16.11 -6.52 11.69
N ALA A 256 -14.98 -5.86 11.78
CA ALA A 256 -13.84 -6.33 12.56
C ALA A 256 -12.94 -5.19 13.03
N ARG A 257 -12.16 -5.50 14.05
CA ARG A 257 -11.10 -4.65 14.60
C ARG A 257 -9.91 -5.52 14.95
N GLY A 258 -8.71 -5.07 14.59
CA GLY A 258 -7.45 -5.75 14.83
C GLY A 258 -6.34 -4.78 15.18
N HIS A 259 -5.15 -5.32 15.34
CA HIS A 259 -3.97 -4.54 15.72
C HIS A 259 -2.68 -5.23 15.28
N THR A 260 -1.68 -4.47 14.84
CA THR A 260 -0.37 -5.03 14.45
C THR A 260 0.37 -5.74 15.58
N ARG A 261 0.02 -5.48 16.84
CA ARG A 261 0.54 -6.25 17.99
C ARG A 261 0.19 -7.74 17.97
N GLY A 262 -0.80 -8.15 17.15
CA GLY A 262 -1.15 -9.56 16.92
C GLY A 262 -0.17 -10.31 16.03
N MET A 263 0.78 -9.64 15.39
CA MET A 263 1.79 -10.25 14.54
C MET A 263 2.71 -11.17 15.36
N LYS A 264 2.89 -12.42 14.90
CA LYS A 264 3.81 -13.39 15.50
C LYS A 264 5.27 -13.05 15.20
N PHE A 265 5.54 -12.57 13.98
CA PHE A 265 6.87 -12.13 13.55
C PHE A 265 6.88 -10.61 13.39
N SER A 266 7.95 -9.98 13.84
CA SER A 266 8.10 -8.53 13.70
C SER A 266 8.43 -8.13 12.27
N TRP A 267 8.25 -6.85 11.94
CA TRP A 267 8.63 -6.29 10.65
C TRP A 267 10.12 -6.47 10.35
N GLN A 268 10.97 -6.40 11.38
CA GLN A 268 12.40 -6.63 11.27
C GLN A 268 12.70 -8.07 10.83
N GLN A 269 12.04 -9.06 11.42
CA GLN A 269 12.18 -10.48 11.03
C GLN A 269 11.64 -10.77 9.63
N ILE A 270 10.60 -10.04 9.19
CA ILE A 270 10.10 -10.12 7.82
C ILE A 270 11.16 -9.65 6.82
N ILE A 271 11.81 -8.50 7.07
CA ILE A 271 12.84 -7.94 6.18
C ILE A 271 14.10 -8.82 6.18
N GLU A 272 14.56 -9.27 7.35
CA GLU A 272 15.66 -10.22 7.48
C GLU A 272 15.41 -11.49 6.64
N ASN A 273 14.23 -12.09 6.77
CA ASN A 273 13.84 -13.26 5.99
C ASN A 273 13.75 -12.93 4.48
N ALA A 274 13.16 -11.78 4.11
CA ALA A 274 13.01 -11.37 2.72
C ALA A 274 14.35 -11.16 2.01
N SER A 275 15.37 -10.71 2.74
CA SER A 275 16.70 -10.38 2.21
C SER A 275 17.71 -11.50 2.33
N SER A 276 17.41 -12.57 3.09
CA SER A 276 18.30 -13.70 3.30
C SER A 276 18.58 -14.44 1.99
N GLY A 277 19.82 -14.37 1.52
CA GLY A 277 20.24 -14.94 0.24
C GLY A 277 19.64 -14.25 -1.00
N GLU A 278 18.82 -13.19 -0.84
CA GLU A 278 18.12 -12.49 -1.91
C GLU A 278 18.30 -10.97 -1.80
N THR A 279 18.52 -10.30 -2.92
CA THR A 279 18.57 -8.84 -2.94
C THR A 279 17.16 -8.25 -2.96
N ILE A 280 16.85 -7.37 -2.00
CA ILE A 280 15.66 -6.52 -2.01
C ILE A 280 16.00 -5.16 -2.63
N PHE A 281 14.97 -4.45 -3.13
CA PHE A 281 15.14 -3.22 -3.89
C PHE A 281 14.16 -2.13 -3.42
N PRO A 282 14.48 -0.84 -3.65
CA PRO A 282 13.51 0.25 -3.48
C PRO A 282 12.24 -0.04 -4.28
N GLY A 283 11.08 0.14 -3.65
CA GLY A 283 9.78 -0.17 -4.24
C GLY A 283 9.33 -1.62 -4.11
N ASP A 284 10.09 -2.50 -3.44
CA ASP A 284 9.57 -3.77 -2.95
C ASP A 284 8.55 -3.53 -1.84
N VAL A 285 7.51 -4.36 -1.79
CA VAL A 285 6.43 -4.28 -0.80
C VAL A 285 6.36 -5.60 -0.04
N PHE A 286 6.35 -5.51 1.29
CA PHE A 286 6.23 -6.66 2.19
C PHE A 286 4.97 -6.51 3.03
N ALA A 287 3.95 -7.32 2.72
CA ALA A 287 2.67 -7.33 3.42
C ALA A 287 2.72 -8.24 4.64
N SER A 288 1.90 -7.93 5.64
CA SER A 288 1.86 -8.65 6.92
C SER A 288 1.16 -10.00 6.83
N GLY A 289 0.32 -10.16 5.84
CA GLY A 289 -0.77 -11.13 5.91
C GLY A 289 -1.98 -10.55 6.64
N THR A 290 -3.10 -11.21 6.46
CA THR A 290 -4.41 -10.77 6.95
C THR A 290 -4.43 -10.70 8.48
N MET A 291 -4.86 -9.57 9.03
CA MET A 291 -5.12 -9.46 10.49
C MET A 291 -6.18 -10.48 10.93
N ASP A 292 -6.14 -10.86 12.19
CA ASP A 292 -7.15 -11.76 12.78
C ASP A 292 -8.56 -11.20 12.55
N ARG A 293 -9.45 -11.99 11.98
CA ARG A 293 -10.79 -11.62 11.53
C ARG A 293 -10.82 -10.55 10.43
N GLY A 294 -9.76 -10.41 9.67
CA GLY A 294 -9.60 -9.43 8.61
C GLY A 294 -10.17 -9.84 7.25
N CYS A 295 -10.94 -10.94 7.17
CA CYS A 295 -11.54 -11.43 5.92
C CYS A 295 -12.93 -12.07 6.16
N CYS A 296 -13.73 -12.18 5.09
CA CYS A 296 -15.05 -12.81 5.12
C CYS A 296 -15.00 -14.25 5.61
N LEU A 297 -13.96 -14.97 5.19
CA LEU A 297 -13.76 -16.38 5.50
C LEU A 297 -13.73 -16.65 7.02
N GLU A 298 -13.07 -15.77 7.79
CA GLU A 298 -12.98 -15.85 9.25
C GLU A 298 -14.24 -15.30 9.94
N LEU A 299 -14.88 -14.32 9.33
CA LEU A 299 -16.09 -13.68 9.86
C LEU A 299 -17.35 -14.54 9.66
N GLY A 300 -17.33 -15.48 8.69
CA GLY A 300 -18.52 -16.21 8.26
C GLY A 300 -19.59 -15.32 7.61
N ARG A 301 -19.22 -14.08 7.23
CA ARG A 301 -20.05 -13.10 6.52
C ARG A 301 -19.44 -12.82 5.17
N TRP A 302 -20.27 -12.76 4.13
CA TRP A 302 -19.80 -12.60 2.76
C TRP A 302 -20.27 -11.26 2.18
N ILE A 303 -19.41 -10.71 1.31
CA ILE A 303 -19.70 -9.50 0.55
C ILE A 303 -20.53 -9.80 -0.69
N GLU A 304 -21.20 -8.76 -1.19
CA GLU A 304 -22.03 -8.79 -2.39
C GLU A 304 -21.60 -7.69 -3.37
N PRO A 305 -21.85 -7.85 -4.67
CA PRO A 305 -21.72 -6.76 -5.62
C PRO A 305 -22.47 -5.51 -5.17
N GLY A 306 -21.85 -4.35 -5.33
CA GLY A 306 -22.37 -3.06 -4.90
C GLY A 306 -21.90 -2.60 -3.52
N MET A 307 -21.43 -3.50 -2.67
CA MET A 307 -20.90 -3.17 -1.34
C MET A 307 -19.60 -2.38 -1.41
N ARG A 308 -19.39 -1.55 -0.40
CA ARG A 308 -18.17 -0.76 -0.18
C ARG A 308 -17.39 -1.33 0.99
N ILE A 309 -16.11 -1.60 0.74
CA ILE A 309 -15.17 -2.05 1.76
C ILE A 309 -14.31 -0.86 2.17
N GLU A 310 -14.18 -0.65 3.48
CA GLU A 310 -13.37 0.42 4.07
C GLU A 310 -12.41 -0.17 5.09
N MET A 311 -11.13 -0.02 4.82
CA MET A 311 -10.02 -0.45 5.67
C MET A 311 -9.37 0.77 6.28
N GLU A 312 -9.67 1.05 7.55
CA GLU A 312 -9.05 2.14 8.30
C GLU A 312 -7.86 1.62 9.11
N ALA A 313 -6.69 2.23 8.92
CA ALA A 313 -5.54 2.03 9.79
C ALA A 313 -5.18 3.37 10.46
N LYS A 314 -5.17 3.38 11.80
CA LYS A 314 -4.90 4.60 12.58
C LYS A 314 -3.53 5.17 12.25
N GLY A 315 -3.50 6.46 11.95
CA GLY A 315 -2.27 7.15 11.50
C GLY A 315 -2.06 7.11 9.98
N ILE A 316 -2.57 6.09 9.27
CA ILE A 316 -2.46 6.00 7.81
C ILE A 316 -3.65 6.70 7.14
N GLY A 317 -4.85 6.22 7.38
CA GLY A 317 -6.09 6.71 6.77
C GLY A 317 -7.04 5.58 6.44
N ILE A 318 -7.90 5.79 5.44
CA ILE A 318 -8.90 4.83 4.98
C ILE A 318 -8.64 4.46 3.51
N LEU A 319 -8.45 3.18 3.24
CA LEU A 319 -8.49 2.62 1.90
C LEU A 319 -9.93 2.14 1.64
N SER A 320 -10.60 2.70 0.64
CA SER A 320 -11.99 2.39 0.33
C SER A 320 -12.15 2.00 -1.13
N ASN A 321 -12.85 0.88 -1.37
CA ASN A 321 -13.15 0.39 -2.71
C ASN A 321 -14.59 -0.12 -2.77
N ARG A 322 -15.22 -0.01 -3.93
CA ARG A 322 -16.55 -0.54 -4.20
C ARG A 322 -16.45 -1.77 -5.09
N ILE A 323 -17.25 -2.78 -4.81
CA ILE A 323 -17.35 -3.98 -5.64
C ILE A 323 -18.36 -3.73 -6.74
N VAL A 324 -17.98 -4.01 -7.99
CA VAL A 324 -18.85 -3.84 -9.16
C VAL A 324 -18.97 -5.15 -9.95
N GLY A 325 -19.98 -5.22 -10.84
CA GLY A 325 -20.28 -6.41 -11.62
C GLY A 325 -21.33 -7.30 -10.96
N SER A 326 -21.31 -8.59 -11.26
CA SER A 326 -22.25 -9.58 -10.72
C SER A 326 -21.49 -10.86 -10.42
N ARG A 327 -22.02 -11.63 -9.47
CA ARG A 327 -21.59 -13.03 -9.32
C ARG A 327 -21.88 -13.83 -10.59
N PRO A 328 -21.05 -14.83 -10.92
CA PRO A 328 -21.41 -15.81 -11.93
C PRO A 328 -22.75 -16.48 -11.59
N ALA A 329 -23.52 -16.84 -12.63
CA ALA A 329 -24.81 -17.50 -12.49
C ALA A 329 -24.64 -18.99 -12.14
#